data_92975d816ac84540a1efd1fd21c922c7
#
_entry.id   92975d816ac84540a1efd1fd21c922c7
#
_cell.length_a   1.000
_cell.length_b   1.000
_cell.length_c   1.000
_cell.angle_alpha   90.00
_cell.angle_beta   90.00
_cell.angle_gamma   90.00
#
_symmetry.space_group_name_H-M   'P 1'
#
loop_
_entity.id
_entity.type
_entity.pdbx_description
1 polymer ?
#
loop_
_entity_poly.entity_id
_entity_poly.type
_entity_poly.pdbx_seq_one_letter_code
_entity_poly.pdbx_strand_id
1 'polypeptide(L)'
;MAVAQNGEMSAAGSVLFLTVLGTVSQVLGFGYRVALSRMVGAEVMGLYQLLMPVYSVLLSLTAVGLTAAASNLTSQHLALGNGRGAAQVLGTCLRLLALVLLPVGGAAVLGSDAISVYLLGDARTQLGLVLLVPCAALTGVENLHKHVFYGAGLVRPPAVTELLEQAVRAAAVLGLLICFLPQYPERAAGLIVAGMVVCEVFSALTLTVLYHSRLGDLRRQGPGEPGQIRRRRILSIALPVGANALLGNLMGAVNATLIPRKLVEGGMDRGEAVSELGVVCGMTLPMLSLPTVFLGAMSLVLVPRLARSA
;
A
#
# COMPACT_ATOMS: atom_id res chain seq x y z
N MET A 1 21.83 -21.05 10.17
CA MET A 1 22.67 -20.90 8.96
C MET A 1 22.24 -21.77 7.77
N ALA A 2 21.19 -22.58 7.85
CA ALA A 2 20.79 -23.54 6.79
C ALA A 2 19.62 -23.07 5.90
N VAL A 3 19.02 -21.90 6.11
CA VAL A 3 17.89 -21.40 5.28
C VAL A 3 18.36 -20.55 4.09
N ALA A 4 19.65 -20.16 4.06
CA ALA A 4 20.19 -19.22 3.06
C ALA A 4 20.87 -19.88 1.85
N GLN A 5 20.94 -21.20 1.71
CA GLN A 5 21.82 -21.85 0.71
C GLN A 5 21.17 -22.44 -0.55
N ASN A 6 19.88 -22.25 -0.78
CA ASN A 6 19.28 -22.73 -2.04
C ASN A 6 18.90 -21.58 -2.97
N GLY A 7 19.84 -21.13 -3.81
CA GLY A 7 19.61 -20.27 -4.98
C GLY A 7 19.98 -18.79 -4.80
N GLU A 8 21.07 -18.48 -4.10
CA GLU A 8 21.59 -17.11 -4.04
C GLU A 8 22.11 -16.65 -5.40
N MET A 9 21.29 -15.82 -6.06
CA MET A 9 21.83 -14.89 -7.05
C MET A 9 22.82 -13.97 -6.33
N SER A 10 23.92 -13.59 -7.00
CA SER A 10 24.83 -12.56 -6.48
C SER A 10 24.00 -11.34 -6.06
N ALA A 11 24.47 -10.54 -5.10
CA ALA A 11 23.80 -9.32 -4.67
C ALA A 11 23.43 -8.44 -5.88
N ALA A 12 24.31 -8.37 -6.89
CA ALA A 12 24.06 -7.68 -8.15
C ALA A 12 22.91 -8.30 -8.96
N GLY A 13 22.79 -9.63 -8.98
CA GLY A 13 21.68 -10.32 -9.65
C GLY A 13 20.34 -10.08 -8.96
N SER A 14 20.32 -10.02 -7.63
CA SER A 14 19.11 -9.69 -6.86
C SER A 14 18.66 -8.26 -7.09
N VAL A 15 19.59 -7.30 -7.13
CA VAL A 15 19.29 -5.89 -7.45
C VAL A 15 18.75 -5.77 -8.87
N LEU A 16 19.38 -6.41 -9.85
CA LEU A 16 18.92 -6.38 -11.24
C LEU A 16 17.51 -6.98 -11.37
N PHE A 17 17.25 -8.11 -10.73
CA PHE A 17 15.95 -8.77 -10.73
C PHE A 17 14.86 -7.84 -10.15
N LEU A 18 15.11 -7.22 -8.99
CA LEU A 18 14.17 -6.27 -8.36
C LEU A 18 13.94 -5.04 -9.24
N THR A 19 14.99 -4.52 -9.86
CA THR A 19 14.89 -3.37 -10.77
C THR A 19 14.01 -3.69 -11.97
N VAL A 20 14.23 -4.83 -12.61
CA VAL A 20 13.41 -5.26 -13.77
C VAL A 20 11.96 -5.47 -13.37
N LEU A 21 11.70 -6.23 -12.29
CA LEU A 21 10.34 -6.44 -11.81
C LEU A 21 9.66 -5.12 -11.42
N GLY A 22 10.35 -4.26 -10.69
CA GLY A 22 9.82 -2.96 -10.30
C GLY A 22 9.48 -2.09 -11.52
N THR A 23 10.34 -2.09 -12.55
CA THR A 23 10.07 -1.35 -13.79
C THR A 23 8.84 -1.91 -14.52
N VAL A 24 8.74 -3.23 -14.64
CA VAL A 24 7.55 -3.88 -15.25
C VAL A 24 6.28 -3.56 -14.45
N SER A 25 6.33 -3.63 -13.13
CA SER A 25 5.20 -3.26 -12.26
C SER A 25 4.78 -1.80 -12.46
N GLN A 26 5.72 -0.87 -12.60
CA GLN A 26 5.43 0.55 -12.85
C GLN A 26 4.77 0.76 -14.22
N VAL A 27 5.27 0.10 -15.26
CA VAL A 27 4.66 0.16 -16.61
C VAL A 27 3.24 -0.40 -16.60
N LEU A 28 3.01 -1.53 -15.94
CA LEU A 28 1.67 -2.10 -15.78
C LEU A 28 0.74 -1.17 -15.00
N GLY A 29 1.21 -0.61 -13.89
CA GLY A 29 0.46 0.35 -13.08
C GLY A 29 0.11 1.62 -13.86
N PHE A 30 1.01 2.10 -14.70
CA PHE A 30 0.75 3.23 -15.59
C PHE A 30 -0.29 2.88 -16.66
N GLY A 31 -0.13 1.74 -17.37
CA GLY A 31 -1.11 1.26 -18.34
C GLY A 31 -2.51 1.10 -17.76
N TYR A 32 -2.58 0.54 -16.54
CA TYR A 32 -3.83 0.46 -15.77
C TYR A 32 -4.46 1.85 -15.53
N ARG A 33 -3.67 2.85 -15.10
CA ARG A 33 -4.20 4.21 -14.87
C ARG A 33 -4.72 4.87 -16.15
N VAL A 34 -4.02 4.69 -17.27
CA VAL A 34 -4.48 5.18 -18.57
C VAL A 34 -5.80 4.51 -18.99
N ALA A 35 -5.90 3.19 -18.85
CA ALA A 35 -7.13 2.47 -19.14
C ALA A 35 -8.28 2.92 -18.24
N LEU A 36 -8.02 3.02 -16.93
CA LEU A 36 -8.98 3.49 -15.93
C LEU A 36 -9.50 4.89 -16.28
N SER A 37 -8.60 5.85 -16.53
CA SER A 37 -8.99 7.23 -16.83
C SER A 37 -9.85 7.37 -18.10
N ARG A 38 -9.57 6.53 -19.11
CA ARG A 38 -10.37 6.50 -20.34
C ARG A 38 -11.77 5.90 -20.14
N MET A 39 -11.91 4.96 -19.20
CA MET A 39 -13.19 4.32 -18.90
C MET A 39 -14.11 5.18 -18.05
N VAL A 40 -13.56 5.81 -17.00
CA VAL A 40 -14.38 6.50 -15.99
C VAL A 40 -14.42 8.01 -16.15
N GLY A 41 -13.51 8.59 -16.92
CA GLY A 41 -13.42 10.04 -17.13
C GLY A 41 -12.81 10.81 -15.96
N ALA A 42 -12.68 12.14 -16.14
CA ALA A 42 -11.96 13.02 -15.21
C ALA A 42 -12.68 13.16 -13.87
N GLU A 43 -14.00 13.27 -13.87
CA GLU A 43 -14.79 13.46 -12.65
C GLU A 43 -14.68 12.29 -11.68
N VAL A 44 -14.84 11.04 -12.16
CA VAL A 44 -14.70 9.84 -11.33
C VAL A 44 -13.24 9.66 -10.88
N MET A 45 -12.27 10.01 -11.73
CA MET A 45 -10.87 10.06 -11.31
C MET A 45 -10.64 11.05 -10.18
N GLY A 46 -11.33 12.20 -10.20
CA GLY A 46 -11.31 13.17 -9.11
C GLY A 46 -11.89 12.60 -7.81
N LEU A 47 -13.04 11.93 -7.87
CA LEU A 47 -13.62 11.25 -6.70
C LEU A 47 -12.67 10.20 -6.12
N TYR A 48 -12.01 9.43 -6.99
CA TYR A 48 -10.98 8.47 -6.57
C TYR A 48 -9.79 9.18 -5.89
N GLN A 49 -9.36 10.33 -6.41
CA GLN A 49 -8.27 11.12 -5.81
C GLN A 49 -8.65 11.77 -4.48
N LEU A 50 -9.93 11.99 -4.19
CA LEU A 50 -10.40 12.37 -2.86
C LEU A 50 -10.31 11.22 -1.84
N LEU A 51 -10.53 9.98 -2.28
CA LEU A 51 -10.49 8.79 -1.43
C LEU A 51 -9.06 8.36 -1.08
N MET A 52 -8.10 8.49 -1.99
CA MET A 52 -6.74 7.98 -1.81
C MET A 52 -5.96 8.59 -0.64
N PRO A 53 -6.04 9.90 -0.37
CA PRO A 53 -5.42 10.47 0.83
C PRO A 53 -6.04 9.96 2.14
N VAL A 54 -7.35 9.73 2.18
CA VAL A 54 -8.01 9.12 3.35
C VAL A 54 -7.48 7.70 3.60
N TYR A 55 -7.34 6.92 2.53
CA TYR A 55 -6.71 5.60 2.58
C TYR A 55 -5.28 5.66 3.11
N SER A 56 -4.47 6.61 2.61
CA SER A 56 -3.08 6.79 3.05
C SER A 56 -2.98 7.20 4.52
N VAL A 57 -3.87 8.06 5.00
CA VAL A 57 -3.98 8.43 6.43
C VAL A 57 -4.35 7.22 7.26
N LEU A 58 -5.35 6.42 6.83
CA LEU A 58 -5.77 5.20 7.52
C LEU A 58 -4.62 4.19 7.64
N LEU A 59 -3.85 3.97 6.57
CA LEU A 59 -2.67 3.11 6.58
C LEU A 59 -1.56 3.64 7.49
N SER A 60 -1.34 4.96 7.52
CA SER A 60 -0.33 5.58 8.39
C SER A 60 -0.63 5.38 9.86
N LEU A 61 -1.91 5.50 10.22
CA LEU A 61 -2.37 5.27 11.60
C LEU A 61 -2.27 3.80 12.02
N THR A 62 -2.44 2.87 11.09
CA THR A 62 -2.65 1.45 11.43
C THR A 62 -1.47 0.56 11.09
N ALA A 63 -0.85 0.71 9.92
CA ALA A 63 0.07 -0.27 9.35
C ALA A 63 1.51 0.23 9.19
N VAL A 64 1.74 1.45 8.68
CA VAL A 64 3.07 1.91 8.23
C VAL A 64 4.15 1.81 9.30
N GLY A 65 3.86 2.23 10.52
CA GLY A 65 4.82 2.10 11.62
C GLY A 65 5.12 0.65 11.99
N LEU A 66 4.09 -0.20 11.95
CA LEU A 66 4.22 -1.64 12.28
C LEU A 66 5.05 -2.39 11.23
N THR A 67 4.98 -2.01 9.96
CA THR A 67 5.77 -2.64 8.89
C THR A 67 7.26 -2.37 9.06
N ALA A 68 7.64 -1.14 9.43
CA ALA A 68 9.04 -0.81 9.74
C ALA A 68 9.57 -1.61 10.95
N ALA A 69 8.76 -1.72 12.01
CA ALA A 69 9.10 -2.54 13.17
C ALA A 69 9.21 -4.03 12.81
N ALA A 70 8.30 -4.55 11.99
CA ALA A 70 8.30 -5.94 11.54
C ALA A 70 9.58 -6.28 10.79
N SER A 71 9.99 -5.48 9.82
CA SER A 71 11.23 -5.70 9.06
C SER A 71 12.47 -5.64 9.95
N ASN A 72 12.60 -4.59 10.75
CA ASN A 72 13.76 -4.34 11.61
C ASN A 72 13.94 -5.45 12.67
N LEU A 73 12.89 -5.76 13.44
CA LEU A 73 12.96 -6.75 14.50
C LEU A 73 13.09 -8.18 13.97
N THR A 74 12.48 -8.49 12.82
CA THR A 74 12.66 -9.79 12.15
C THR A 74 14.14 -9.99 11.79
N SER A 75 14.78 -9.00 11.17
CA SER A 75 16.21 -9.05 10.84
C SER A 75 17.08 -9.25 12.09
N GLN A 76 16.82 -8.48 13.16
CA GLN A 76 17.57 -8.61 14.41
C GLN A 76 17.43 -10.00 15.04
N HIS A 77 16.21 -10.54 15.13
CA HIS A 77 15.98 -11.86 15.70
C HIS A 77 16.64 -12.97 14.87
N LEU A 78 16.59 -12.89 13.55
CA LEU A 78 17.22 -13.88 12.68
C LEU A 78 18.76 -13.82 12.75
N ALA A 79 19.34 -12.62 12.86
CA ALA A 79 20.79 -12.46 13.10
C ALA A 79 21.26 -13.12 14.40
N LEU A 80 20.40 -13.17 15.42
CA LEU A 80 20.64 -13.83 16.71
C LEU A 80 20.24 -15.33 16.71
N GLY A 81 19.83 -15.89 15.58
CA GLY A 81 19.35 -17.29 15.48
C GLY A 81 18.01 -17.53 16.20
N ASN A 82 17.26 -16.50 16.55
CA ASN A 82 15.99 -16.59 17.26
C ASN A 82 14.79 -16.52 16.28
N GLY A 83 14.58 -17.54 15.47
CA GLY A 83 13.47 -17.61 14.52
C GLY A 83 12.09 -17.51 15.19
N ARG A 84 11.93 -18.07 16.42
CA ARG A 84 10.69 -17.96 17.18
C ARG A 84 10.38 -16.52 17.55
N GLY A 85 11.39 -15.71 17.90
CA GLY A 85 11.26 -14.28 18.14
C GLY A 85 10.75 -13.55 16.90
N ALA A 86 11.33 -13.82 15.73
CA ALA A 86 10.89 -13.25 14.45
C ALA A 86 9.43 -13.58 14.13
N ALA A 87 9.02 -14.86 14.30
CA ALA A 87 7.63 -15.27 14.08
C ALA A 87 6.65 -14.58 15.07
N GLN A 88 7.08 -14.39 16.31
CA GLN A 88 6.29 -13.71 17.33
C GLN A 88 6.12 -12.19 17.05
N VAL A 89 7.09 -11.56 16.38
CA VAL A 89 7.00 -10.15 15.93
C VAL A 89 5.83 -10.01 14.97
N LEU A 90 5.74 -10.83 13.91
CA LEU A 90 4.61 -10.79 12.97
C LEU A 90 3.26 -10.94 13.68
N GLY A 91 3.12 -11.97 14.53
CA GLY A 91 1.86 -12.21 15.25
C GLY A 91 1.49 -11.06 16.21
N THR A 92 2.47 -10.34 16.76
CA THR A 92 2.21 -9.18 17.60
C THR A 92 1.83 -7.97 16.77
N CYS A 93 2.49 -7.72 15.64
CA CYS A 93 2.15 -6.64 14.71
C CYS A 93 0.74 -6.82 14.14
N LEU A 94 0.34 -8.05 13.75
CA LEU A 94 -1.03 -8.33 13.29
C LEU A 94 -2.09 -8.05 14.36
N ARG A 95 -1.83 -8.39 15.63
CA ARG A 95 -2.75 -8.05 16.73
C ARG A 95 -2.84 -6.55 16.98
N LEU A 96 -1.71 -5.84 16.92
CA LEU A 96 -1.68 -4.38 17.08
C LEU A 96 -2.38 -3.69 15.90
N LEU A 97 -2.19 -4.18 14.67
CA LEU A 97 -2.93 -3.72 13.49
C LEU A 97 -4.44 -3.84 13.72
N ALA A 98 -4.93 -5.02 14.13
CA ALA A 98 -6.35 -5.23 14.39
C ALA A 98 -6.85 -4.33 15.55
N LEU A 99 -6.07 -4.20 16.62
CA LEU A 99 -6.44 -3.38 17.79
C LEU A 99 -6.60 -1.89 17.44
N VAL A 100 -5.80 -1.36 16.52
CA VAL A 100 -5.89 0.05 16.09
C VAL A 100 -6.92 0.21 14.97
N LEU A 101 -6.92 -0.72 14.01
CA LEU A 101 -7.81 -0.64 12.85
C LEU A 101 -9.29 -0.79 13.22
N LEU A 102 -9.64 -1.65 14.18
CA LEU A 102 -11.04 -1.84 14.57
C LEU A 102 -11.70 -0.53 15.05
N PRO A 103 -11.14 0.23 16.02
CA PRO A 103 -11.77 1.48 16.45
C PRO A 103 -11.66 2.57 15.39
N VAL A 104 -10.51 2.72 14.70
CA VAL A 104 -10.32 3.77 13.68
C VAL A 104 -11.18 3.49 12.45
N GLY A 105 -11.16 2.26 11.97
CA GLY A 105 -11.99 1.83 10.83
C GLY A 105 -13.48 1.85 11.17
N GLY A 106 -13.85 1.42 12.38
CA GLY A 106 -15.22 1.52 12.87
C GLY A 106 -15.73 2.96 12.91
N ALA A 107 -14.91 3.89 13.42
CA ALA A 107 -15.24 5.31 13.42
C ALA A 107 -15.35 5.87 11.98
N ALA A 108 -14.48 5.44 11.06
CA ALA A 108 -14.55 5.84 9.66
C ALA A 108 -15.81 5.32 8.96
N VAL A 109 -16.25 4.09 9.25
CA VAL A 109 -17.49 3.52 8.69
C VAL A 109 -18.72 4.22 9.28
N LEU A 110 -18.80 4.38 10.60
CA LEU A 110 -19.92 5.04 11.27
C LEU A 110 -20.03 6.53 10.88
N GLY A 111 -18.90 7.19 10.68
CA GLY A 111 -18.83 8.58 10.24
C GLY A 111 -18.78 8.76 8.72
N SER A 112 -18.95 7.70 7.93
CA SER A 112 -18.74 7.73 6.47
C SER A 112 -19.59 8.77 5.74
N ASP A 113 -20.83 8.96 6.15
CA ASP A 113 -21.73 9.98 5.60
C ASP A 113 -21.19 11.39 5.87
N ALA A 114 -20.87 11.68 7.14
CA ALA A 114 -20.32 12.96 7.53
C ALA A 114 -18.96 13.26 6.83
N ILE A 115 -18.08 12.26 6.75
CA ILE A 115 -16.78 12.40 6.08
C ILE A 115 -16.99 12.66 4.59
N SER A 116 -17.88 11.92 3.92
CA SER A 116 -18.15 12.08 2.49
C SER A 116 -18.73 13.46 2.17
N VAL A 117 -19.74 13.90 2.93
CA VAL A 117 -20.44 15.15 2.66
C VAL A 117 -19.65 16.38 3.13
N TYR A 118 -19.16 16.40 4.38
CA TYR A 118 -18.56 17.59 4.98
C TYR A 118 -17.05 17.68 4.75
N LEU A 119 -16.33 16.55 4.75
CA LEU A 119 -14.88 16.55 4.58
C LEU A 119 -14.48 16.44 3.10
N LEU A 120 -14.95 15.40 2.40
CA LEU A 120 -14.62 15.18 0.99
C LEU A 120 -15.50 16.01 0.06
N GLY A 121 -16.67 16.38 0.55
CA GLY A 121 -17.57 17.26 -0.13
C GLY A 121 -18.41 16.58 -1.22
N ASP A 122 -18.42 15.28 -1.38
CA ASP A 122 -19.23 14.57 -2.38
C ASP A 122 -19.74 13.24 -1.83
N ALA A 123 -21.07 13.10 -1.71
CA ALA A 123 -21.72 11.90 -1.16
C ALA A 123 -21.42 10.62 -1.96
N ARG A 124 -21.07 10.73 -3.24
CA ARG A 124 -20.70 9.59 -4.10
C ARG A 124 -19.44 8.87 -3.63
N THR A 125 -18.63 9.51 -2.77
CA THR A 125 -17.44 8.89 -2.17
C THR A 125 -17.75 7.94 -1.01
N GLN A 126 -18.97 7.96 -0.44
CA GLN A 126 -19.36 7.21 0.75
C GLN A 126 -19.10 5.70 0.60
N LEU A 127 -19.57 5.09 -0.49
CA LEU A 127 -19.36 3.66 -0.74
C LEU A 127 -17.86 3.32 -0.79
N GLY A 128 -17.07 4.15 -1.50
CA GLY A 128 -15.62 3.99 -1.55
C GLY A 128 -14.99 4.08 -0.17
N LEU A 129 -15.40 5.05 0.66
CA LEU A 129 -14.89 5.25 2.01
C LEU A 129 -15.14 4.02 2.91
N VAL A 130 -16.33 3.46 2.88
CA VAL A 130 -16.67 2.24 3.64
C VAL A 130 -15.80 1.06 3.19
N LEU A 131 -15.59 0.90 1.88
CA LEU A 131 -14.76 -0.17 1.31
C LEU A 131 -13.26 0.04 1.53
N LEU A 132 -12.81 1.27 1.81
CA LEU A 132 -11.41 1.53 2.17
C LEU A 132 -11.00 0.87 3.49
N VAL A 133 -11.93 0.64 4.42
CA VAL A 133 -11.61 0.03 5.72
C VAL A 133 -11.17 -1.44 5.55
N PRO A 134 -11.95 -2.34 4.93
CA PRO A 134 -11.48 -3.69 4.65
C PRO A 134 -10.27 -3.71 3.70
N CYS A 135 -10.18 -2.78 2.74
CA CYS A 135 -9.00 -2.62 1.90
C CYS A 135 -7.76 -2.36 2.75
N ALA A 136 -7.78 -1.37 3.65
CA ALA A 136 -6.66 -1.04 4.52
C ALA A 136 -6.31 -2.18 5.50
N ALA A 137 -7.30 -2.96 5.95
CA ALA A 137 -7.06 -4.16 6.75
C ALA A 137 -6.18 -5.19 6.00
N LEU A 138 -6.60 -5.50 4.78
CA LEU A 138 -5.92 -6.48 3.92
C LEU A 138 -4.53 -5.98 3.51
N THR A 139 -4.41 -4.73 3.09
CA THR A 139 -3.14 -4.09 2.77
C THR A 139 -2.20 -4.06 3.98
N GLY A 140 -2.72 -3.83 5.18
CA GLY A 140 -1.94 -3.89 6.41
C GLY A 140 -1.40 -5.30 6.68
N VAL A 141 -2.23 -6.34 6.49
CA VAL A 141 -1.82 -7.75 6.60
C VAL A 141 -0.77 -8.09 5.55
N GLU A 142 -1.02 -7.73 4.32
CA GLU A 142 -0.11 -7.95 3.20
C GLU A 142 1.26 -7.30 3.44
N ASN A 143 1.28 -6.01 3.75
CA ASN A 143 2.51 -5.26 3.99
C ASN A 143 3.30 -5.79 5.17
N LEU A 144 2.66 -6.24 6.25
CA LEU A 144 3.35 -6.89 7.36
C LEU A 144 4.08 -8.16 6.92
N HIS A 145 3.45 -9.00 6.09
CA HIS A 145 4.10 -10.19 5.53
C HIS A 145 5.25 -9.82 4.58
N LYS A 146 5.06 -8.86 3.67
CA LYS A 146 6.13 -8.33 2.79
C LYS A 146 7.35 -7.90 3.61
N HIS A 147 7.13 -7.11 4.65
CA HIS A 147 8.22 -6.57 5.48
C HIS A 147 8.92 -7.64 6.33
N VAL A 148 8.24 -8.69 6.74
CA VAL A 148 8.87 -9.85 7.37
C VAL A 148 9.76 -10.61 6.38
N PHE A 149 9.32 -10.79 5.12
CA PHE A 149 10.16 -11.36 4.07
C PHE A 149 11.40 -10.51 3.81
N TYR A 150 11.27 -9.18 3.75
CA TYR A 150 12.41 -8.26 3.60
C TYR A 150 13.36 -8.35 4.80
N GLY A 151 12.84 -8.40 6.03
CA GLY A 151 13.63 -8.61 7.24
C GLY A 151 14.35 -9.97 7.28
N ALA A 152 13.80 -10.98 6.62
CA ALA A 152 14.43 -12.30 6.45
C ALA A 152 15.43 -12.35 5.27
N GLY A 153 15.63 -11.28 4.52
CA GLY A 153 16.47 -11.24 3.33
C GLY A 153 15.85 -11.92 2.10
N LEU A 154 14.59 -12.31 2.15
CA LEU A 154 13.88 -13.00 1.07
C LEU A 154 13.08 -11.98 0.24
N VAL A 155 13.73 -11.35 -0.73
CA VAL A 155 13.12 -10.28 -1.54
C VAL A 155 12.28 -10.77 -2.73
N ARG A 156 12.52 -12.00 -3.20
CA ARG A 156 11.82 -12.56 -4.38
C ARG A 156 10.30 -12.78 -4.17
N PRO A 157 9.84 -13.42 -3.07
CA PRO A 157 8.42 -13.67 -2.90
C PRO A 157 7.58 -12.38 -2.91
N PRO A 158 7.90 -11.33 -2.14
CA PRO A 158 7.13 -10.10 -2.19
C PRO A 158 7.21 -9.39 -3.55
N ALA A 159 8.37 -9.38 -4.22
CA ALA A 159 8.51 -8.72 -5.52
C ALA A 159 7.66 -9.38 -6.62
N VAL A 160 7.62 -10.71 -6.67
CA VAL A 160 6.75 -11.43 -7.62
C VAL A 160 5.26 -11.23 -7.28
N THR A 161 4.91 -11.27 -5.99
CA THR A 161 3.53 -11.02 -5.56
C THR A 161 3.08 -9.61 -5.94
N GLU A 162 3.93 -8.60 -5.79
CA GLU A 162 3.63 -7.21 -6.16
C GLU A 162 3.38 -7.05 -7.67
N LEU A 163 4.13 -7.76 -8.51
CA LEU A 163 3.87 -7.78 -9.95
C LEU A 163 2.52 -8.41 -10.28
N LEU A 164 2.22 -9.57 -9.67
CA LEU A 164 0.93 -10.25 -9.85
C LEU A 164 -0.23 -9.40 -9.31
N GLU A 165 -0.03 -8.73 -8.19
CA GLU A 165 -0.97 -7.77 -7.60
C GLU A 165 -1.38 -6.70 -8.61
N GLN A 166 -0.43 -6.07 -9.32
CA GLN A 166 -0.76 -5.07 -10.34
C GLN A 166 -1.64 -5.64 -11.45
N ALA A 167 -1.36 -6.86 -11.90
CA ALA A 167 -2.17 -7.52 -12.92
C ALA A 167 -3.58 -7.86 -12.42
N VAL A 168 -3.68 -8.41 -11.20
CA VAL A 168 -4.96 -8.72 -10.55
C VAL A 168 -5.76 -7.44 -10.29
N ARG A 169 -5.12 -6.36 -9.84
CA ARG A 169 -5.76 -5.06 -9.63
C ARG A 169 -6.35 -4.52 -10.92
N ALA A 170 -5.56 -4.54 -12.01
CA ALA A 170 -6.06 -4.11 -13.32
C ALA A 170 -7.25 -4.97 -13.76
N ALA A 171 -7.14 -6.29 -13.69
CA ALA A 171 -8.22 -7.20 -14.09
C ALA A 171 -9.48 -7.04 -13.23
N ALA A 172 -9.34 -6.95 -11.90
CA ALA A 172 -10.46 -6.83 -10.97
C ALA A 172 -11.19 -5.48 -11.13
N VAL A 173 -10.44 -4.36 -11.15
CA VAL A 173 -11.05 -3.04 -11.25
C VAL A 173 -11.68 -2.84 -12.64
N LEU A 174 -10.94 -3.09 -13.72
CA LEU A 174 -11.49 -2.92 -15.07
C LEU A 174 -12.63 -3.90 -15.34
N GLY A 175 -12.54 -5.14 -14.85
CA GLY A 175 -13.61 -6.12 -14.97
C GLY A 175 -14.89 -5.70 -14.25
N LEU A 176 -14.79 -5.21 -12.99
CA LEU A 176 -15.95 -4.68 -12.27
C LEU A 176 -16.56 -3.46 -12.97
N LEU A 177 -15.71 -2.55 -13.49
CA LEU A 177 -16.21 -1.39 -14.23
C LEU A 177 -16.91 -1.80 -15.52
N ILE A 178 -16.36 -2.72 -16.30
CA ILE A 178 -17.02 -3.21 -17.53
C ILE A 178 -18.39 -3.81 -17.22
N CYS A 179 -18.50 -4.58 -16.13
CA CYS A 179 -19.74 -5.26 -15.78
C CYS A 179 -20.80 -4.33 -15.17
N PHE A 180 -20.40 -3.37 -14.33
CA PHE A 180 -21.34 -2.63 -13.46
C PHE A 180 -21.43 -1.13 -13.75
N LEU A 181 -20.42 -0.51 -14.38
CA LEU A 181 -20.44 0.93 -14.65
C LEU A 181 -21.65 1.38 -15.50
N PRO A 182 -22.08 0.65 -16.53
CA PRO A 182 -23.25 1.04 -17.33
C PRO A 182 -24.57 1.08 -16.54
N GLN A 183 -24.65 0.30 -15.44
CA GLN A 183 -25.84 0.21 -14.61
C GLN A 183 -25.82 1.16 -13.42
N TYR A 184 -24.62 1.48 -12.90
CA TYR A 184 -24.42 2.27 -11.66
C TYR A 184 -23.29 3.30 -11.81
N PRO A 185 -23.42 4.29 -12.70
CA PRO A 185 -22.35 5.27 -12.96
C PRO A 185 -22.01 6.10 -11.72
N GLU A 186 -22.99 6.38 -10.85
CA GLU A 186 -22.81 7.10 -9.61
C GLU A 186 -21.95 6.36 -8.58
N ARG A 187 -21.78 5.03 -8.73
CA ARG A 187 -20.98 4.17 -7.84
C ARG A 187 -19.59 3.87 -8.37
N ALA A 188 -19.18 4.49 -9.47
CA ALA A 188 -17.91 4.20 -10.14
C ALA A 188 -16.71 4.27 -9.20
N ALA A 189 -16.59 5.30 -8.35
CA ALA A 189 -15.52 5.41 -7.38
C ALA A 189 -15.53 4.25 -6.36
N GLY A 190 -16.70 3.81 -5.91
CA GLY A 190 -16.86 2.65 -5.05
C GLY A 190 -16.47 1.34 -5.74
N LEU A 191 -16.79 1.17 -7.03
CA LEU A 191 -16.40 0.00 -7.82
C LEU A 191 -14.88 -0.11 -7.98
N ILE A 192 -14.19 1.02 -8.14
CA ILE A 192 -12.71 1.04 -8.18
C ILE A 192 -12.16 0.50 -6.85
N VAL A 193 -12.65 1.01 -5.72
CA VAL A 193 -12.21 0.54 -4.40
C VAL A 193 -12.60 -0.91 -4.16
N ALA A 194 -13.76 -1.36 -4.61
CA ALA A 194 -14.15 -2.78 -4.54
C ALA A 194 -13.16 -3.68 -5.31
N GLY A 195 -12.73 -3.28 -6.50
CA GLY A 195 -11.70 -3.98 -7.25
C GLY A 195 -10.34 -3.99 -6.53
N MET A 196 -10.00 -2.91 -5.82
CA MET A 196 -8.83 -2.89 -4.96
C MET A 196 -8.95 -3.91 -3.82
N VAL A 197 -10.10 -4.01 -3.16
CA VAL A 197 -10.34 -5.02 -2.10
C VAL A 197 -10.12 -6.43 -2.63
N VAL A 198 -10.62 -6.76 -3.83
CA VAL A 198 -10.41 -8.07 -4.46
C VAL A 198 -8.92 -8.34 -4.66
N CYS A 199 -8.18 -7.36 -5.13
CA CYS A 199 -6.74 -7.45 -5.31
C CYS A 199 -6.01 -7.68 -3.98
N GLU A 200 -6.34 -6.93 -2.95
CA GLU A 200 -5.73 -7.05 -1.63
C GLU A 200 -6.04 -8.39 -0.96
N VAL A 201 -7.23 -8.97 -1.18
CA VAL A 201 -7.53 -10.34 -0.75
C VAL A 201 -6.57 -11.34 -1.40
N PHE A 202 -6.36 -11.23 -2.72
CA PHE A 202 -5.43 -12.08 -3.44
C PHE A 202 -4.00 -11.97 -2.88
N SER A 203 -3.49 -10.74 -2.72
CA SER A 203 -2.14 -10.48 -2.23
C SER A 203 -1.93 -10.94 -0.79
N ALA A 204 -2.86 -10.60 0.11
CA ALA A 204 -2.78 -10.99 1.52
C ALA A 204 -2.81 -12.51 1.69
N LEU A 205 -3.68 -13.21 0.95
CA LEU A 205 -3.74 -14.68 0.97
C LEU A 205 -2.45 -15.30 0.42
N THR A 206 -1.98 -14.82 -0.74
CA THR A 206 -0.76 -15.33 -1.38
C THR A 206 0.44 -15.19 -0.45
N LEU A 207 0.66 -14.01 0.14
CA LEU A 207 1.79 -13.78 1.03
C LEU A 207 1.66 -14.53 2.36
N THR A 208 0.44 -14.70 2.87
CA THR A 208 0.22 -15.52 4.08
C THR A 208 0.55 -16.98 3.81
N VAL A 209 0.12 -17.54 2.68
CA VAL A 209 0.46 -18.92 2.29
C VAL A 209 1.97 -19.08 2.08
N LEU A 210 2.60 -18.14 1.35
CA LEU A 210 4.06 -18.14 1.15
C LEU A 210 4.82 -18.01 2.48
N TYR A 211 4.33 -17.20 3.41
CA TYR A 211 4.93 -17.10 4.75
C TYR A 211 4.90 -18.46 5.47
N HIS A 212 3.78 -19.14 5.50
CA HIS A 212 3.66 -20.43 6.16
C HIS A 212 4.52 -21.51 5.49
N SER A 213 4.62 -21.50 4.16
CA SER A 213 5.40 -22.47 3.41
C SER A 213 6.93 -22.24 3.50
N ARG A 214 7.38 -20.98 3.56
CA ARG A 214 8.80 -20.63 3.52
C ARG A 214 9.42 -20.31 4.88
N LEU A 215 8.64 -19.74 5.78
CA LEU A 215 9.08 -19.24 7.07
C LEU A 215 8.34 -19.87 8.26
N GLY A 216 7.45 -20.85 8.01
CA GLY A 216 6.67 -21.51 9.05
C GLY A 216 7.52 -22.21 10.12
N ASP A 217 8.65 -22.79 9.71
CA ASP A 217 9.58 -23.50 10.60
C ASP A 217 10.33 -22.58 11.58
N LEU A 218 10.36 -21.25 11.33
CA LEU A 218 10.95 -20.29 12.25
C LEU A 218 10.33 -20.36 13.64
N ARG A 219 9.05 -20.72 13.75
CA ARG A 219 8.35 -20.85 15.03
C ARG A 219 8.97 -21.88 15.98
N ARG A 220 9.75 -22.82 15.44
CA ARG A 220 10.41 -23.90 16.19
C ARG A 220 11.85 -23.57 16.58
N GLN A 221 12.42 -22.45 16.11
CA GLN A 221 13.82 -22.10 16.28
C GLN A 221 14.01 -21.01 17.34
N GLY A 222 14.72 -21.33 18.41
CA GLY A 222 15.12 -20.39 19.46
C GLY A 222 14.09 -20.17 20.58
N PRO A 223 14.48 -19.40 21.60
CA PRO A 223 13.71 -19.24 22.85
C PRO A 223 12.47 -18.34 22.71
N GLY A 224 12.43 -17.46 21.71
CA GLY A 224 11.43 -16.40 21.58
C GLY A 224 11.76 -15.17 22.43
N GLU A 225 10.79 -14.26 22.57
CA GLU A 225 10.93 -13.03 23.36
C GLU A 225 9.69 -12.80 24.24
N PRO A 226 9.84 -12.32 25.50
CA PRO A 226 8.73 -11.98 26.38
C PRO A 226 7.80 -10.93 25.75
N GLY A 227 6.48 -11.13 25.90
CA GLY A 227 5.48 -10.31 25.20
C GLY A 227 5.53 -8.81 25.52
N GLN A 228 5.83 -8.44 26.77
CA GLN A 228 5.93 -7.02 27.19
C GLN A 228 7.13 -6.33 26.53
N ILE A 229 8.31 -6.97 26.54
CA ILE A 229 9.54 -6.44 25.94
C ILE A 229 9.31 -6.27 24.42
N ARG A 230 8.77 -7.29 23.77
CA ARG A 230 8.47 -7.27 22.34
C ARG A 230 7.50 -6.14 21.96
N ARG A 231 6.40 -5.95 22.69
CA ARG A 231 5.44 -4.86 22.43
C ARG A 231 6.11 -3.50 22.57
N ARG A 232 6.89 -3.29 23.63
CA ARG A 232 7.61 -2.03 23.84
C ARG A 232 8.59 -1.74 22.69
N ARG A 233 9.32 -2.74 22.24
CA ARG A 233 10.26 -2.61 21.11
C ARG A 233 9.53 -2.31 19.79
N ILE A 234 8.41 -2.98 19.52
CA ILE A 234 7.59 -2.70 18.33
C ILE A 234 7.09 -1.27 18.39
N LEU A 235 6.49 -0.83 19.48
CA LEU A 235 5.92 0.51 19.62
C LEU A 235 6.99 1.62 19.57
N SER A 236 8.18 1.40 20.11
CA SER A 236 9.28 2.37 20.04
C SER A 236 9.75 2.66 18.60
N ILE A 237 9.59 1.71 17.69
CA ILE A 237 9.89 1.88 16.26
C ILE A 237 8.65 2.37 15.53
N ALA A 238 7.50 1.74 15.81
CA ALA A 238 6.26 1.98 15.05
C ALA A 238 5.71 3.40 15.26
N LEU A 239 5.75 3.93 16.48
CA LEU A 239 5.16 5.25 16.77
C LEU A 239 5.85 6.40 16.04
N PRO A 240 7.20 6.57 16.09
CA PRO A 240 7.84 7.67 15.37
C PRO A 240 7.73 7.53 13.85
N VAL A 241 7.85 6.33 13.31
CA VAL A 241 7.72 6.10 11.86
C VAL A 241 6.28 6.34 11.40
N GLY A 242 5.29 5.83 12.15
CA GLY A 242 3.87 6.05 11.85
C GLY A 242 3.47 7.52 11.96
N ALA A 243 3.95 8.24 13.00
CA ALA A 243 3.68 9.67 13.17
C ALA A 243 4.26 10.51 12.01
N ASN A 244 5.49 10.21 11.58
CA ASN A 244 6.10 10.90 10.44
C ASN A 244 5.31 10.65 9.14
N ALA A 245 4.92 9.41 8.87
CA ALA A 245 4.10 9.07 7.72
C ALA A 245 2.72 9.74 7.78
N LEU A 246 2.10 9.78 8.96
CA LEU A 246 0.81 10.43 9.18
C LEU A 246 0.87 11.91 8.86
N LEU A 247 1.89 12.63 9.34
CA LEU A 247 2.07 14.06 9.04
C LEU A 247 2.15 14.31 7.53
N GLY A 248 2.95 13.53 6.80
CA GLY A 248 3.07 13.64 5.34
C GLY A 248 1.74 13.36 4.63
N ASN A 249 1.02 12.30 5.02
CA ASN A 249 -0.24 11.92 4.40
C ASN A 249 -1.40 12.87 4.77
N LEU A 250 -1.39 13.49 5.96
CA LEU A 250 -2.34 14.54 6.32
C LEU A 250 -2.20 15.76 5.43
N MET A 251 -0.98 16.19 5.10
CA MET A 251 -0.78 17.27 4.13
C MET A 251 -1.39 16.93 2.76
N GLY A 252 -1.19 15.70 2.29
CA GLY A 252 -1.82 15.20 1.06
C GLY A 252 -3.35 15.24 1.13
N ALA A 253 -3.94 14.80 2.25
CA ALA A 253 -5.38 14.81 2.46
C ALA A 253 -5.96 16.23 2.51
N VAL A 254 -5.28 17.15 3.20
CA VAL A 254 -5.67 18.58 3.23
C VAL A 254 -5.62 19.17 1.82
N ASN A 255 -4.56 18.96 1.06
CA ASN A 255 -4.46 19.48 -0.31
C ASN A 255 -5.57 18.93 -1.21
N ALA A 256 -5.82 17.62 -1.17
CA ALA A 256 -6.85 16.99 -2.00
C ALA A 256 -8.27 17.51 -1.70
N THR A 257 -8.54 17.90 -0.45
CA THR A 257 -9.85 18.45 -0.06
C THR A 257 -9.94 19.96 -0.26
N LEU A 258 -8.86 20.71 -0.03
CA LEU A 258 -8.86 22.16 -0.15
C LEU A 258 -8.86 22.64 -1.61
N ILE A 259 -8.18 21.93 -2.52
CA ILE A 259 -8.10 22.35 -3.92
C ILE A 259 -9.50 22.45 -4.55
N PRO A 260 -10.36 21.42 -4.57
CA PRO A 260 -11.70 21.56 -5.13
C PRO A 260 -12.55 22.60 -4.42
N ARG A 261 -12.44 22.70 -3.07
CA ARG A 261 -13.20 23.72 -2.32
C ARG A 261 -12.85 25.14 -2.74
N LYS A 262 -11.57 25.43 -2.91
CA LYS A 262 -11.12 26.77 -3.34
C LYS A 262 -11.50 27.08 -4.77
N LEU A 263 -11.54 26.10 -5.66
CA LEU A 263 -12.05 26.28 -7.03
C LEU A 263 -13.55 26.59 -7.03
N VAL A 264 -14.34 25.91 -6.18
CA VAL A 264 -15.77 26.20 -6.03
C VAL A 264 -16.01 27.59 -5.41
N GLU A 265 -15.24 27.99 -4.39
CA GLU A 265 -15.28 29.34 -3.83
C GLU A 265 -14.92 30.42 -4.89
N GLY A 266 -14.07 30.08 -5.86
CA GLY A 266 -13.73 30.92 -7.02
C GLY A 266 -14.79 30.98 -8.11
N GLY A 267 -15.94 30.28 -7.94
CA GLY A 267 -17.08 30.32 -8.88
C GLY A 267 -17.16 29.16 -9.85
N MET A 268 -16.27 28.14 -9.71
CA MET A 268 -16.33 26.92 -10.53
C MET A 268 -17.45 26.00 -10.04
N ASP A 269 -18.12 25.30 -10.96
CA ASP A 269 -19.05 24.24 -10.56
C ASP A 269 -18.31 23.09 -9.84
N ARG A 270 -19.04 22.42 -8.94
CA ARG A 270 -18.44 21.36 -8.11
C ARG A 270 -17.93 20.18 -8.93
N GLY A 271 -18.72 19.75 -9.93
CA GLY A 271 -18.32 18.67 -10.84
C GLY A 271 -17.06 19.03 -11.62
N GLU A 272 -16.96 20.26 -12.10
CA GLU A 272 -15.78 20.79 -12.78
C GLU A 272 -14.55 20.82 -11.84
N ALA A 273 -14.71 21.31 -10.61
CA ALA A 273 -13.62 21.39 -9.64
C ALA A 273 -13.07 20.00 -9.27
N VAL A 274 -13.94 18.99 -9.14
CA VAL A 274 -13.53 17.58 -8.92
C VAL A 274 -12.89 17.00 -10.18
N SER A 275 -13.38 17.33 -11.37
CA SER A 275 -12.78 16.93 -12.65
C SER A 275 -11.37 17.49 -12.81
N GLU A 276 -11.14 18.77 -12.47
CA GLU A 276 -9.81 19.37 -12.47
C GLU A 276 -8.84 18.66 -11.53
N LEU A 277 -9.28 18.30 -10.32
CA LEU A 277 -8.48 17.47 -9.41
C LEU A 277 -8.13 16.12 -10.06
N GLY A 278 -9.08 15.48 -10.74
CA GLY A 278 -8.90 14.23 -11.46
C GLY A 278 -7.87 14.35 -12.59
N VAL A 279 -7.96 15.41 -13.39
CA VAL A 279 -7.01 15.69 -14.48
C VAL A 279 -5.60 15.91 -13.92
N VAL A 280 -5.48 16.80 -12.94
CA VAL A 280 -4.15 17.17 -12.41
C VAL A 280 -3.54 16.03 -11.62
N CYS A 281 -4.22 15.53 -10.58
CA CYS A 281 -3.65 14.56 -9.65
C CYS A 281 -3.80 13.10 -10.13
N GLY A 282 -4.87 12.80 -10.86
CA GLY A 282 -5.15 11.44 -11.33
C GLY A 282 -4.50 11.08 -12.66
N MET A 283 -4.34 12.06 -13.55
CA MET A 283 -3.84 11.84 -14.91
C MET A 283 -2.48 12.50 -15.16
N THR A 284 -2.36 13.82 -14.93
CA THR A 284 -1.18 14.60 -15.34
C THR A 284 0.04 14.33 -14.45
N LEU A 285 -0.07 14.42 -13.14
CA LEU A 285 1.05 14.18 -12.22
C LEU A 285 1.67 12.79 -12.35
N PRO A 286 0.91 11.69 -12.48
CA PRO A 286 1.48 10.37 -12.75
C PRO A 286 2.27 10.31 -14.07
N MET A 287 1.83 11.01 -15.12
CA MET A 287 2.57 11.10 -16.38
C MET A 287 3.89 11.85 -16.23
N LEU A 288 3.88 12.98 -15.53
CA LEU A 288 5.07 13.79 -15.26
C LEU A 288 6.09 13.05 -14.37
N SER A 289 5.65 12.09 -13.55
CA SER A 289 6.54 11.29 -12.71
C SER A 289 7.21 10.11 -13.43
N LEU A 290 6.78 9.73 -14.64
CA LEU A 290 7.39 8.62 -15.40
C LEU A 290 8.91 8.76 -15.61
N PRO A 291 9.46 9.93 -16.02
CA PRO A 291 10.91 10.06 -16.19
C PRO A 291 11.68 9.80 -14.88
N THR A 292 11.12 10.18 -13.72
CA THR A 292 11.78 9.96 -12.42
C THR A 292 11.85 8.48 -12.05
N VAL A 293 10.86 7.68 -12.46
CA VAL A 293 10.87 6.22 -12.28
C VAL A 293 12.01 5.58 -13.05
N PHE A 294 12.22 5.98 -14.33
CA PHE A 294 13.33 5.50 -15.13
C PHE A 294 14.69 5.93 -14.54
N LEU A 295 14.81 7.18 -14.09
CA LEU A 295 16.02 7.68 -13.42
C LEU A 295 16.32 6.89 -12.14
N GLY A 296 15.31 6.56 -11.34
CA GLY A 296 15.44 5.71 -10.16
C GLY A 296 15.99 4.32 -10.50
N ALA A 297 15.42 3.67 -11.51
CA ALA A 297 15.87 2.35 -11.97
C ALA A 297 17.32 2.40 -12.53
N MET A 298 17.66 3.43 -13.29
CA MET A 298 19.02 3.65 -13.79
C MET A 298 20.01 3.88 -12.65
N SER A 299 19.66 4.65 -11.64
CA SER A 299 20.52 4.94 -10.47
C SER A 299 20.91 3.66 -9.72
N LEU A 300 20.00 2.71 -9.57
CA LEU A 300 20.29 1.41 -8.93
C LEU A 300 21.36 0.59 -9.68
N VAL A 301 21.46 0.77 -11.00
CA VAL A 301 22.46 0.07 -11.83
C VAL A 301 23.76 0.86 -11.95
N LEU A 302 23.67 2.19 -12.10
CA LEU A 302 24.81 3.06 -12.36
C LEU A 302 25.64 3.34 -11.10
N VAL A 303 25.00 3.61 -9.96
CA VAL A 303 25.71 3.96 -8.71
C VAL A 303 26.72 2.90 -8.29
N PRO A 304 26.40 1.58 -8.26
CA PRO A 304 27.40 0.57 -7.92
C PRO A 304 28.52 0.41 -8.96
N ARG A 305 28.25 0.71 -10.25
CA ARG A 305 29.28 0.66 -11.29
C ARG A 305 30.25 1.83 -11.18
N LEU A 306 29.73 3.04 -10.95
CA LEU A 306 30.55 4.23 -10.74
C LEU A 306 31.40 4.12 -9.46
N ALA A 307 30.84 3.59 -8.38
CA ALA A 307 31.57 3.36 -7.13
C ALA A 307 32.72 2.32 -7.25
N ARG A 308 32.68 1.45 -8.26
CA ARG A 308 33.75 0.48 -8.55
C ARG A 308 34.84 1.03 -9.51
N SER A 309 34.52 2.10 -10.22
CA SER A 309 35.44 2.73 -11.20
C SER A 309 36.16 3.95 -10.62
N ALA A 310 35.73 4.43 -9.46
CA ALA A 310 36.41 5.45 -8.65
C ALA A 310 37.37 4.81 -7.66
#